data_9de980ba9a12625afd23afd7ec7bf65c
#
_entry.id   9de980ba9a12625afd23afd7ec7bf65c
#
_cell.length_a   1.000
_cell.length_b   1.000
_cell.length_c   1.000
_cell.angle_alpha   90.00
_cell.angle_beta   90.00
_cell.angle_gamma   90.00
#
_symmetry.space_group_name_H-M   'P 1'
#
loop_
_entity.id
_entity.type
_entity.pdbx_description
1 polymer ?
#
loop_
_entity_poly.entity_id
_entity_poly.type
_entity_poly.pdbx_seq_one_letter_code
_entity_poly.pdbx_strand_id
1 'polypeptide(L)'
;PNWEDWNILKTYLKEDASLLKSGTWLPLNTGDTAEPATNWSGFDGIPVGMYVGTFQSNYEGKYLAYWTLDETNSEIAETVFYLKSDTNLIESSKAGTDKKALAIRCIRK
;
A
#
# COMPACT_ATOMS: atom_id res chain seq x y z
N PRO A 1 9.52 7.72 -2.21
CA PRO A 1 9.35 8.32 -0.87
C PRO A 1 10.03 7.48 0.21
N ASN A 2 10.57 8.17 1.21
CA ASN A 2 11.12 7.54 2.38
C ASN A 2 10.03 7.31 3.45
N TRP A 3 10.42 6.74 4.58
CA TRP A 3 9.49 6.50 5.69
C TRP A 3 8.77 7.76 6.18
N GLU A 4 9.48 8.87 6.28
CA GLU A 4 8.90 10.13 6.75
C GLU A 4 7.89 10.70 5.76
N ASP A 5 8.17 10.63 4.46
CA ASP A 5 7.23 11.06 3.40
C ASP A 5 5.89 10.30 3.52
N TRP A 6 5.96 8.99 3.73
CA TRP A 6 4.75 8.18 3.93
C TRP A 6 4.01 8.53 5.22
N ASN A 7 4.72 8.79 6.30
CA ASN A 7 4.11 9.18 7.57
C ASN A 7 3.45 10.56 7.50
N ILE A 8 4.05 11.51 6.80
CA ILE A 8 3.46 12.82 6.55
C ILE A 8 2.12 12.65 5.80
N LEU A 9 2.11 11.87 4.73
CA LEU A 9 0.90 11.59 3.96
C LEU A 9 -0.17 10.93 4.83
N LYS A 10 0.21 9.89 5.56
CA LYS A 10 -0.67 9.17 6.47
C LYS A 10 -1.32 10.09 7.51
N THR A 11 -0.53 10.94 8.13
CA THR A 11 -1.01 11.88 9.15
C THR A 11 -1.93 12.94 8.53
N TYR A 12 -1.56 13.46 7.38
CA TYR A 12 -2.38 14.45 6.65
C TYR A 12 -3.78 13.91 6.33
N LEU A 13 -3.87 12.65 5.95
CA LEU A 13 -5.13 11.97 5.61
C LEU A 13 -5.84 11.37 6.83
N LYS A 14 -5.36 11.65 8.05
CA LYS A 14 -5.92 11.09 9.28
C LYS A 14 -6.05 9.56 9.25
N GLU A 15 -5.07 8.92 8.63
CA GLU A 15 -4.99 7.47 8.46
C GLU A 15 -6.11 6.82 7.63
N ASP A 16 -6.89 7.60 6.90
CA ASP A 16 -8.00 7.10 6.08
C ASP A 16 -7.52 6.68 4.69
N ALA A 17 -7.33 5.37 4.49
CA ALA A 17 -6.90 4.81 3.22
C ALA A 17 -7.92 4.99 2.10
N SER A 18 -9.19 5.18 2.39
CA SER A 18 -10.21 5.41 1.35
C SER A 18 -9.90 6.62 0.48
N LEU A 19 -9.23 7.61 1.07
CA LEU A 19 -8.83 8.84 0.39
C LEU A 19 -7.72 8.64 -0.63
N LEU A 20 -6.97 7.53 -0.54
CA LEU A 20 -5.88 7.16 -1.44
C LEU A 20 -6.33 6.18 -2.53
N LYS A 21 -7.34 5.37 -2.25
CA LYS A 21 -7.78 4.29 -3.12
C LYS A 21 -8.60 4.80 -4.30
N SER A 22 -8.32 4.28 -5.48
CA SER A 22 -9.14 4.46 -6.68
C SER A 22 -9.38 3.14 -7.41
N GLY A 23 -10.26 3.16 -8.39
CA GLY A 23 -10.62 1.98 -9.15
C GLY A 23 -11.50 1.01 -8.35
N THR A 24 -11.55 -0.23 -8.82
CA THR A 24 -12.36 -1.27 -8.21
C THR A 24 -11.53 -2.13 -7.26
N TRP A 25 -11.92 -2.15 -6.00
CA TRP A 25 -11.30 -2.97 -4.97
C TRP A 25 -12.21 -4.18 -4.68
N LEU A 26 -11.64 -5.37 -4.78
CA LEU A 26 -12.37 -6.63 -4.58
C LEU A 26 -12.30 -7.05 -3.11
N PRO A 27 -13.35 -7.70 -2.56
CA PRO A 27 -13.29 -8.24 -1.21
C PRO A 27 -12.12 -9.21 -1.03
N LEU A 28 -11.51 -9.23 0.15
CA LEU A 28 -10.45 -10.17 0.47
C LEU A 28 -10.94 -11.62 0.46
N ASN A 29 -12.13 -11.84 1.02
CA ASN A 29 -12.74 -13.15 1.12
C ASN A 29 -14.12 -13.15 0.47
N THR A 30 -14.57 -14.34 0.05
CA THR A 30 -15.91 -14.52 -0.49
C THR A 30 -16.96 -14.14 0.55
N GLY A 31 -17.90 -13.30 0.17
CA GLY A 31 -18.98 -12.82 1.02
C GLY A 31 -18.68 -11.54 1.80
N ASP A 32 -17.42 -11.08 1.80
CA ASP A 32 -17.05 -9.80 2.38
C ASP A 32 -17.37 -8.64 1.43
N THR A 33 -17.36 -7.43 1.98
CA THR A 33 -17.49 -6.20 1.21
C THR A 33 -16.15 -5.45 1.25
N ALA A 34 -15.71 -4.93 0.11
CA ALA A 34 -14.56 -4.06 0.08
C ALA A 34 -14.89 -2.70 0.70
N GLU A 35 -13.94 -2.14 1.44
CA GLU A 35 -14.07 -0.79 1.99
C GLU A 35 -14.04 0.27 0.87
N PRO A 36 -14.68 1.43 1.07
CA PRO A 36 -14.79 2.44 0.03
C PRO A 36 -13.45 2.93 -0.53
N ALA A 37 -13.46 3.27 -1.81
CA ALA A 37 -12.36 3.89 -2.52
C ALA A 37 -12.86 5.21 -3.12
N THR A 38 -12.56 6.33 -2.46
CA THR A 38 -13.08 7.65 -2.87
C THR A 38 -12.09 8.44 -3.70
N ASN A 39 -10.81 8.12 -3.58
CA ASN A 39 -9.71 8.85 -4.23
C ASN A 39 -9.76 10.38 -4.02
N TRP A 40 -10.27 10.81 -2.89
CA TRP A 40 -10.43 12.23 -2.60
C TRP A 40 -9.10 13.01 -2.71
N SER A 41 -7.99 12.38 -2.37
CA SER A 41 -6.67 13.00 -2.45
C SER A 41 -6.10 13.12 -3.87
N GLY A 42 -6.67 12.40 -4.85
CA GLY A 42 -6.11 12.28 -6.19
C GLY A 42 -4.85 11.42 -6.26
N PHE A 43 -4.59 10.61 -5.25
CA PHE A 43 -3.41 9.74 -5.20
C PHE A 43 -3.45 8.62 -6.24
N ASP A 44 -4.64 8.17 -6.64
CA ASP A 44 -4.86 7.10 -7.61
C ASP A 44 -4.25 5.73 -7.22
N GLY A 45 -4.48 5.33 -6.00
CA GLY A 45 -4.04 4.03 -5.50
C GLY A 45 -4.86 2.88 -6.06
N ILE A 46 -4.42 2.30 -7.17
CA ILE A 46 -5.08 1.19 -7.87
C ILE A 46 -4.56 -0.14 -7.30
N PRO A 47 -5.43 -1.11 -7.01
CA PRO A 47 -5.03 -2.37 -6.37
C PRO A 47 -4.35 -3.34 -7.34
N VAL A 48 -3.12 -3.04 -7.70
CA VAL A 48 -2.33 -3.85 -8.66
C VAL A 48 -1.80 -5.15 -8.06
N GLY A 49 -1.96 -5.34 -6.76
CA GLY A 49 -1.44 -6.49 -6.06
C GLY A 49 0.05 -6.40 -5.73
N MET A 50 0.62 -7.52 -5.35
CA MET A 50 2.04 -7.68 -5.08
C MET A 50 2.47 -9.13 -5.30
N TYR A 51 3.75 -9.35 -5.58
CA TYR A 51 4.34 -10.68 -5.59
C TYR A 51 5.08 -10.93 -4.30
N VAL A 52 4.88 -12.10 -3.73
CA VAL A 52 5.56 -12.56 -2.52
C VAL A 52 6.13 -13.96 -2.77
N GLY A 53 7.43 -14.12 -2.57
CA GLY A 53 8.12 -15.39 -2.83
C GLY A 53 8.26 -15.68 -4.32
N THR A 54 8.04 -16.94 -4.72
CA THR A 54 8.14 -17.39 -6.11
C THR A 54 6.80 -17.38 -6.84
N PHE A 55 5.72 -17.00 -6.18
CA PHE A 55 4.37 -17.16 -6.70
C PHE A 55 3.52 -15.89 -6.62
N GLN A 56 2.86 -15.70 -7.71
CA GLN A 56 1.54 -15.19 -8.00
C GLN A 56 0.97 -14.10 -7.11
N SER A 57 0.58 -13.07 -7.79
CA SER A 57 -0.32 -12.03 -7.34
C SER A 57 -1.73 -12.55 -7.02
N ASN A 58 -1.88 -13.27 -5.92
CA ASN A 58 -3.21 -13.55 -5.37
C ASN A 58 -3.89 -12.31 -4.80
N TYR A 59 -3.22 -11.16 -4.89
CA TYR A 59 -3.61 -9.91 -4.26
C TYR A 59 -4.06 -8.84 -5.26
N GLU A 60 -4.09 -9.16 -6.56
CA GLU A 60 -4.61 -8.25 -7.57
C GLU A 60 -6.08 -7.92 -7.28
N GLY A 61 -6.41 -6.64 -7.29
CA GLY A 61 -7.71 -6.13 -6.90
C GLY A 61 -7.90 -5.98 -5.39
N LYS A 62 -7.00 -6.49 -4.55
CA LYS A 62 -7.16 -6.57 -3.10
C LYS A 62 -6.11 -5.83 -2.29
N TYR A 63 -4.94 -5.66 -2.86
CA TYR A 63 -3.78 -5.03 -2.22
C TYR A 63 -3.08 -4.05 -3.13
N LEU A 64 -2.52 -3.04 -2.50
CA LEU A 64 -1.54 -2.15 -3.11
C LEU A 64 -0.43 -1.92 -2.09
N ALA A 65 0.80 -2.25 -2.46
CA ALA A 65 1.95 -2.10 -1.59
C ALA A 65 3.05 -1.32 -2.29
N TYR A 66 3.72 -0.47 -1.55
CA TYR A 66 4.83 0.36 -2.03
C TYR A 66 6.08 0.14 -1.23
N TRP A 67 7.22 0.12 -1.92
CA TRP A 67 8.51 0.20 -1.27
C TRP A 67 8.72 1.55 -0.59
N THR A 68 9.34 1.49 0.57
CA THR A 68 9.84 2.67 1.27
C THR A 68 11.35 2.72 1.06
N LEU A 69 11.84 3.85 0.56
CA LEU A 69 13.27 4.09 0.43
C LEU A 69 13.79 4.75 1.69
N ASP A 70 14.78 4.14 2.33
CA ASP A 70 15.54 4.78 3.39
C ASP A 70 17.01 4.41 3.24
N GLU A 71 17.82 5.41 2.95
CA GLU A 71 19.26 5.24 2.74
C GLU A 71 20.06 5.24 4.05
N THR A 72 19.44 5.63 5.17
CA THR A 72 20.14 5.86 6.44
C THR A 72 19.96 4.75 7.44
N ASN A 73 18.94 3.91 7.29
CA ASN A 73 18.61 2.86 8.24
C ASN A 73 18.13 1.60 7.51
N SER A 74 18.95 0.55 7.52
CA SER A 74 18.65 -0.71 6.84
C SER A 74 17.40 -1.42 7.37
N GLU A 75 17.02 -1.19 8.62
CA GLU A 75 15.78 -1.76 9.18
C GLU A 75 14.54 -1.10 8.62
N ILE A 76 14.61 0.20 8.32
CA ILE A 76 13.51 0.97 7.75
C ILE A 76 13.46 0.77 6.23
N ALA A 77 14.61 0.60 5.59
CA ALA A 77 14.68 0.36 4.14
C ALA A 77 13.91 -0.87 3.67
N GLU A 78 13.66 -1.80 4.57
CA GLU A 78 12.86 -3.00 4.30
C GLU A 78 11.36 -2.82 4.65
N THR A 79 10.93 -1.61 4.93
CA THR A 79 9.53 -1.34 5.25
C THR A 79 8.71 -1.12 4.00
N VAL A 80 7.49 -1.62 4.03
CA VAL A 80 6.51 -1.41 2.98
C VAL A 80 5.29 -0.69 3.53
N PHE A 81 4.74 0.22 2.75
CA PHE A 81 3.41 0.78 2.97
C PHE A 81 2.39 0.07 2.11
N TYR A 82 1.24 -0.26 2.69
CA TYR A 82 0.23 -0.96 1.94
C TYR A 82 -1.20 -0.57 2.31
N LEU A 83 -2.06 -0.73 1.33
CA LEU A 83 -3.50 -0.57 1.44
C LEU A 83 -4.14 -1.93 1.15
N LYS A 84 -5.17 -2.25 1.91
CA LYS A 84 -5.95 -3.47 1.74
C LYS A 84 -7.41 -3.14 1.45
N SER A 85 -8.09 -4.06 0.77
CA SER A 85 -9.49 -3.85 0.42
C SER A 85 -10.45 -3.92 1.62
N ASP A 86 -10.06 -4.61 2.69
CA ASP A 86 -10.91 -4.88 3.85
C ASP A 86 -10.79 -3.85 4.99
N THR A 87 -9.96 -2.84 4.83
CA THR A 87 -9.73 -1.84 5.88
C THR A 87 -9.49 -0.45 5.31
N ASN A 88 -9.86 0.57 6.08
CA ASN A 88 -9.53 1.96 5.81
C ASN A 88 -8.23 2.41 6.47
N LEU A 89 -7.48 1.50 7.08
CA LEU A 89 -6.18 1.82 7.65
C LEU A 89 -5.10 1.90 6.57
N ILE A 90 -4.19 2.84 6.74
CA ILE A 90 -2.93 2.89 6.01
C ILE A 90 -1.93 2.12 6.85
N GLU A 91 -1.49 0.97 6.36
CA GLU A 91 -0.67 0.05 7.13
C GLU A 91 0.78 0.04 6.66
N SER A 92 1.67 -0.44 7.51
CA SER A 92 3.07 -0.65 7.19
C SER A 92 3.59 -1.88 7.89
N SER A 93 4.54 -2.54 7.29
CA SER A 93 5.22 -3.69 7.88
C SER A 93 6.64 -3.82 7.33
N LYS A 94 7.47 -4.63 8.01
CA LYS A 94 8.76 -5.03 7.45
C LYS A 94 8.54 -5.92 6.24
N ALA A 95 9.39 -5.76 5.22
CA ALA A 95 9.30 -6.55 4.00
C ALA A 95 9.60 -8.04 4.23
N GLY A 96 10.32 -8.38 5.29
CA GLY A 96 10.74 -9.74 5.56
C GLY A 96 11.86 -10.20 4.62
N THR A 97 12.16 -11.51 4.67
CA THR A 97 13.25 -12.12 3.89
C THR A 97 12.80 -12.69 2.54
N ASP A 98 11.51 -12.80 2.31
CA ASP A 98 10.97 -13.30 1.05
C ASP A 98 11.19 -12.30 -0.09
N LYS A 99 11.41 -12.83 -1.27
CA LYS A 99 11.45 -12.00 -2.48
C LYS A 99 10.08 -11.38 -2.73
N LYS A 100 10.05 -10.08 -2.95
CA LYS A 100 8.82 -9.32 -3.22
C LYS A 100 8.98 -8.43 -4.42
N ALA A 101 7.90 -8.29 -5.16
CA ALA A 101 7.76 -7.25 -6.18
C ALA A 101 6.56 -6.38 -5.79
N LEU A 102 6.83 -5.11 -5.58
CA LEU A 102 5.85 -4.12 -5.13
C LEU A 102 5.85 -2.93 -6.08
N ALA A 103 4.79 -2.15 -5.99
CA ALA A 103 4.70 -0.90 -6.71
C ALA A 103 5.74 0.13 -6.23
N ILE A 104 6.10 1.03 -7.13
CA ILE A 104 6.97 2.17 -6.83
C ILE A 104 6.16 3.43 -7.05
N ARG A 105 6.23 4.33 -6.10
CA ARG A 105 5.66 5.67 -6.21
C ARG A 105 6.77 6.70 -6.03
N CYS A 106 6.95 7.54 -7.04
CA CYS A 106 7.87 8.65 -6.95
C CYS A 106 7.16 9.88 -6.40
N ILE A 107 7.90 10.70 -5.66
CA ILE A 107 7.46 12.02 -5.24
C ILE A 107 8.39 13.07 -5.80
N ARG A 108 7.84 14.24 -6.08
CA ARG A 108 8.63 15.39 -6.49
C ARG A 108 9.16 16.11 -5.25
N LYS A 109 10.45 16.20 -5.18
CA LYS A 109 11.13 16.97 -4.13
C LYS A 109 11.25 18.46 -4.53
#